data_ff68e411ec2230c7465752416a77e7cf
#
_entry.id   ff68e411ec2230c7465752416a77e7cf
#
_cell.length_a   1.000
_cell.length_b   1.000
_cell.length_c   1.000
_cell.angle_alpha   90.00
_cell.angle_beta   90.00
_cell.angle_gamma   90.00
#
_symmetry.space_group_name_H-M   'P 1'
#
loop_
_entity.id
_entity.type
_entity.pdbx_description
1 polymer ?
#
loop_
_entity_poly.entity_id
_entity_poly.type
_entity_poly.pdbx_seq_one_letter_code
_entity_poly.pdbx_strand_id
1 'polypeptide(L)'
;KNLAEFFRQSGALPPVKAVTTLRAILDAVAHAHAQGIIHRDLKPSNILLDDDGTPRVMDFGIATPIQGASEGSAQVTGTPAYMAPEYILHRAVSERSDVFSAGVILFEMLLGRRAFVGDSLNAVMQRIAEQDIVVPEDAGIDERLCTILLKATARDPALRFQTASQFAEALDNYLTPESDLDSPSGSRQSTVDFLLRRMRHKSDFPALSESVSAINKIANSETESIDKLSNTILKDFALTNKLLRLVNSAYFRPAGGGNISTVSRAVIVLGFEAVRNIAITVLLFEHLQNKGNANQLKEDFLRANLAGVLAKDIGATAQMRDLELSFICSLFHGLGRLLSQFYFPEESDEIRRVVAQKSCNEDVAARQVLGISFEEMGVAIARQWGFPSLIISSMRRLPPGTVRKPTQQDERLRVLSGFANELCEVISQATPEARDRELKKTMARFAESVAIGQKELQQTVQRAVEEVADF
;
A
#
# COMPACT_ATOMS: atom_id res chain seq x y z
N LYS A 1 19.55 28.93 -6.74
CA LYS A 1 18.23 29.55 -6.40
C LYS A 1 17.81 29.10 -5.01
N ASN A 2 17.08 29.95 -4.26
CA ASN A 2 16.49 29.48 -3.03
C ASN A 2 15.11 28.84 -3.29
N LEU A 3 14.63 28.06 -2.31
CA LEU A 3 13.38 27.32 -2.44
C LEU A 3 12.16 28.26 -2.55
N ALA A 4 12.21 29.45 -1.95
CA ALA A 4 11.14 30.45 -2.05
C ALA A 4 11.03 31.03 -3.47
N GLU A 5 12.14 31.24 -4.15
CA GLU A 5 12.16 31.65 -5.56
C GLU A 5 11.63 30.54 -6.47
N PHE A 6 11.99 29.31 -6.13
CA PHE A 6 11.52 28.14 -6.86
C PHE A 6 9.98 27.99 -6.76
N PHE A 7 9.37 28.15 -5.59
CA PHE A 7 7.91 28.11 -5.43
C PHE A 7 7.18 29.18 -6.23
N ARG A 8 7.72 30.39 -6.28
CA ARG A 8 7.11 31.48 -7.06
C ARG A 8 7.06 31.18 -8.58
N GLN A 9 8.00 30.35 -9.06
CA GLN A 9 8.10 29.99 -10.48
C GLN A 9 7.34 28.73 -10.83
N SER A 10 7.34 27.73 -9.96
CA SER A 10 6.86 26.37 -10.24
C SER A 10 5.44 26.10 -9.73
N GLY A 11 4.93 26.90 -8.78
CA GLY A 11 3.66 26.62 -8.10
C GLY A 11 3.76 25.35 -7.24
N ALA A 12 2.65 24.61 -7.17
CA ALA A 12 2.58 23.34 -6.45
C ALA A 12 3.48 22.27 -7.09
N LEU A 13 4.15 21.48 -6.25
CA LEU A 13 4.99 20.38 -6.69
C LEU A 13 4.22 19.05 -6.68
N PRO A 14 4.55 18.13 -7.59
CA PRO A 14 4.07 16.75 -7.48
C PRO A 14 4.45 16.16 -6.12
N PRO A 15 3.57 15.37 -5.47
CA PRO A 15 3.79 14.82 -4.13
C PRO A 15 5.15 14.13 -3.95
N VAL A 16 5.54 13.26 -4.86
CA VAL A 16 6.83 12.55 -4.79
C VAL A 16 8.01 13.54 -4.78
N LYS A 17 7.96 14.60 -5.60
CA LYS A 17 9.05 15.59 -5.64
C LYS A 17 9.08 16.44 -4.37
N ALA A 18 7.92 16.86 -3.85
CA ALA A 18 7.82 17.61 -2.60
C ALA A 18 8.40 16.78 -1.44
N VAL A 19 8.00 15.51 -1.34
CA VAL A 19 8.45 14.58 -0.30
C VAL A 19 9.95 14.31 -0.40
N THR A 20 10.49 14.03 -1.59
CA THR A 20 11.92 13.80 -1.80
C THR A 20 12.75 15.03 -1.44
N THR A 21 12.27 16.22 -1.80
CA THR A 21 12.95 17.48 -1.46
C THR A 21 12.96 17.70 0.06
N LEU A 22 11.79 17.53 0.72
CA LEU A 22 11.72 17.70 2.18
C LEU A 22 12.55 16.66 2.91
N ARG A 23 12.57 15.42 2.42
CA ARG A 23 13.38 14.34 2.99
C ARG A 23 14.85 14.72 3.09
N ALA A 24 15.41 15.30 2.00
CA ALA A 24 16.80 15.77 2.00
C ALA A 24 17.03 16.98 2.94
N ILE A 25 16.04 17.86 3.09
CA ILE A 25 16.08 18.97 4.07
C ILE A 25 16.12 18.41 5.50
N LEU A 26 15.28 17.41 5.80
CA LEU A 26 15.22 16.79 7.12
C LEU A 26 16.50 16.05 7.50
N ASP A 27 17.25 15.49 6.53
CA ASP A 27 18.56 14.90 6.79
C ASP A 27 19.55 15.94 7.33
N ALA A 28 19.58 17.12 6.71
CA ALA A 28 20.44 18.22 7.18
C ALA A 28 20.02 18.72 8.56
N VAL A 29 18.70 18.84 8.81
CA VAL A 29 18.15 19.26 10.11
C VAL A 29 18.44 18.22 11.18
N ALA A 30 18.23 16.92 10.90
CA ALA A 30 18.53 15.83 11.83
C ALA A 30 20.03 15.76 12.19
N HIS A 31 20.90 15.98 11.19
CA HIS A 31 22.35 16.05 11.45
C HIS A 31 22.70 17.19 12.40
N ALA A 32 22.11 18.38 12.24
CA ALA A 32 22.31 19.51 13.13
C ALA A 32 21.77 19.23 14.55
N HIS A 33 20.58 18.64 14.66
CA HIS A 33 19.99 18.23 15.94
C HIS A 33 20.88 17.23 16.69
N ALA A 34 21.49 16.28 15.99
CA ALA A 34 22.44 15.34 16.58
C ALA A 34 23.71 16.03 17.16
N GLN A 35 24.02 17.23 16.69
CA GLN A 35 25.09 18.10 17.25
C GLN A 35 24.57 19.10 18.29
N GLY A 36 23.31 18.99 18.71
CA GLY A 36 22.68 19.89 19.67
C GLY A 36 22.32 21.28 19.09
N ILE A 37 22.28 21.40 17.75
CA ILE A 37 21.98 22.66 17.05
C ILE A 37 20.55 22.64 16.56
N ILE A 38 19.71 23.57 17.03
CA ILE A 38 18.35 23.77 16.53
C ILE A 38 18.39 24.95 15.55
N HIS A 39 17.70 24.78 14.39
CA HIS A 39 17.74 25.78 13.31
C HIS A 39 17.00 27.07 13.67
N ARG A 40 15.82 26.98 14.28
CA ARG A 40 14.96 28.07 14.77
C ARG A 40 14.31 28.98 13.72
N ASP A 41 14.90 29.12 12.53
CA ASP A 41 14.39 29.95 11.42
C ASP A 41 14.35 29.15 10.11
N LEU A 42 13.85 27.91 10.18
CA LEU A 42 13.72 27.06 8.99
C LEU A 42 12.58 27.58 8.11
N LYS A 43 12.94 28.03 6.90
CA LYS A 43 12.01 28.61 5.91
C LYS A 43 12.56 28.46 4.50
N PRO A 44 11.73 28.55 3.43
CA PRO A 44 12.18 28.35 2.06
C PRO A 44 13.30 29.29 1.59
N SER A 45 13.40 30.51 2.12
CA SER A 45 14.52 31.42 1.77
C SER A 45 15.88 30.97 2.31
N ASN A 46 15.89 30.14 3.38
CA ASN A 46 17.11 29.60 3.98
C ASN A 46 17.46 28.20 3.43
N ILE A 47 16.83 27.79 2.33
CA ILE A 47 17.10 26.53 1.65
C ILE A 47 17.51 26.86 0.21
N LEU A 48 18.75 26.59 -0.13
CA LEU A 48 19.27 26.71 -1.48
C LEU A 48 19.03 25.41 -2.26
N LEU A 49 18.76 25.53 -3.53
CA LEU A 49 18.74 24.42 -4.46
C LEU A 49 19.97 24.51 -5.36
N ASP A 50 20.78 23.47 -5.36
CA ASP A 50 21.89 23.30 -6.29
C ASP A 50 21.37 23.15 -7.73
N ASP A 51 22.28 23.12 -8.71
CA ASP A 51 21.93 22.99 -10.12
C ASP A 51 21.23 21.66 -10.45
N ASP A 52 21.48 20.62 -9.68
CA ASP A 52 20.81 19.30 -9.76
C ASP A 52 19.49 19.24 -8.96
N GLY A 53 19.12 20.32 -8.28
CA GLY A 53 17.92 20.42 -7.45
C GLY A 53 18.07 19.87 -6.04
N THR A 54 19.29 19.52 -5.59
CA THR A 54 19.57 19.08 -4.22
C THR A 54 19.42 20.25 -3.25
N PRO A 55 18.60 20.14 -2.17
CA PRO A 55 18.44 21.22 -1.20
C PRO A 55 19.63 21.27 -0.22
N ARG A 56 20.04 22.50 0.10
CA ARG A 56 21.04 22.80 1.13
C ARG A 56 20.46 23.79 2.13
N VAL A 57 20.39 23.38 3.38
CA VAL A 57 19.90 24.21 4.48
C VAL A 57 21.02 25.13 4.95
N MET A 58 20.71 26.42 5.05
CA MET A 58 21.66 27.47 5.43
C MET A 58 21.21 28.15 6.71
N ASP A 59 22.13 28.96 7.29
CA ASP A 59 21.85 29.84 8.42
C ASP A 59 21.41 29.13 9.71
N PHE A 60 22.04 27.98 10.02
CA PHE A 60 21.87 27.30 11.29
C PHE A 60 22.31 28.16 12.46
N GLY A 61 21.39 28.37 13.41
CA GLY A 61 21.74 28.93 14.73
C GLY A 61 22.18 30.39 14.78
N ILE A 62 22.16 31.13 13.65
CA ILE A 62 22.55 32.56 13.60
C ILE A 62 21.46 33.46 14.19
N ALA A 63 20.27 32.97 14.49
CA ALA A 63 19.28 33.70 15.26
C ALA A 63 19.83 33.89 16.67
N THR A 64 20.37 35.08 16.90
CA THR A 64 20.94 35.63 18.13
C THR A 64 20.30 35.06 19.41
N PRO A 65 21.11 34.69 20.43
CA PRO A 65 20.55 34.43 21.74
C PRO A 65 19.82 35.73 22.16
N ILE A 66 18.52 35.62 22.37
CA ILE A 66 17.77 36.71 23.02
C ILE A 66 18.20 36.68 24.48
N GLN A 67 19.44 37.13 24.77
CA GLN A 67 19.87 37.58 26.08
C GLN A 67 19.53 39.07 26.16
N GLY A 68 18.55 39.40 26.99
CA GLY A 68 18.26 40.77 27.39
C GLY A 68 17.22 41.47 26.50
N ALA A 69 16.00 40.97 26.43
CA ALA A 69 14.87 41.83 26.09
C ALA A 69 14.44 42.59 27.36
N SER A 70 14.94 43.78 27.54
CA SER A 70 14.26 44.81 28.33
C SER A 70 12.90 45.07 27.68
N GLU A 71 11.86 45.08 28.47
CA GLU A 71 10.49 45.43 28.11
C GLU A 71 10.49 46.68 27.20
N GLY A 72 10.14 46.49 25.91
CA GLY A 72 9.88 47.66 25.10
C GLY A 72 10.03 47.60 23.60
N SER A 73 10.77 46.67 22.99
CA SER A 73 10.84 46.57 21.50
C SER A 73 11.44 45.26 21.01
N ALA A 74 10.68 44.20 21.12
CA ALA A 74 11.03 42.94 20.38
C ALA A 74 10.47 43.04 18.96
N GLN A 75 11.23 43.64 18.04
CA GLN A 75 11.01 43.43 16.62
C GLN A 75 11.17 41.91 16.33
N VAL A 76 10.08 41.26 15.96
CA VAL A 76 10.10 39.89 15.44
C VAL A 76 10.85 39.90 14.13
N THR A 77 12.14 39.55 14.17
CA THR A 77 12.98 39.46 12.97
C THR A 77 12.73 38.13 12.35
N GLY A 78 12.03 38.08 11.21
CA GLY A 78 11.76 36.87 10.45
C GLY A 78 10.35 36.86 9.84
N THR A 79 10.10 35.94 8.90
CA THR A 79 8.76 35.73 8.35
C THR A 79 8.00 34.82 9.31
N PRO A 80 7.00 35.26 10.06
CA PRO A 80 6.35 34.45 11.10
C PRO A 80 5.60 33.26 10.58
N ALA A 81 5.34 33.16 9.26
CA ALA A 81 4.53 32.15 8.64
C ALA A 81 5.04 30.70 8.84
N TYR A 82 6.30 30.49 9.24
CA TYR A 82 6.92 29.18 9.49
C TYR A 82 7.25 28.95 10.97
N MET A 83 6.99 29.91 11.83
CA MET A 83 7.27 29.80 13.27
C MET A 83 6.32 28.81 13.93
N ALA A 84 6.84 28.04 14.87
CA ALA A 84 6.03 27.11 15.66
C ALA A 84 5.14 27.85 16.69
N PRO A 85 3.92 27.34 16.98
CA PRO A 85 2.99 27.94 17.94
C PRO A 85 3.61 28.18 19.32
N GLU A 86 4.35 27.20 19.85
CA GLU A 86 5.01 27.29 21.15
C GLU A 86 6.11 28.39 21.21
N TYR A 87 6.73 28.66 20.06
CA TYR A 87 7.67 29.79 19.99
C TYR A 87 6.95 31.14 20.02
N ILE A 88 5.83 31.26 19.34
CA ILE A 88 5.02 32.50 19.34
C ILE A 88 4.45 32.76 20.73
N LEU A 89 3.88 31.74 21.38
CA LEU A 89 3.17 31.87 22.65
C LEU A 89 4.12 31.96 23.85
N HIS A 90 5.18 31.16 23.88
CA HIS A 90 5.98 30.92 25.08
C HIS A 90 7.48 31.13 24.86
N ARG A 91 7.92 31.52 23.67
CA ARG A 91 9.35 31.59 23.28
C ARG A 91 10.09 30.25 23.49
N ALA A 92 9.33 29.14 23.54
CA ALA A 92 9.89 27.81 23.69
C ALA A 92 10.44 27.32 22.34
N VAL A 93 11.68 26.80 22.36
CA VAL A 93 12.36 26.26 21.17
C VAL A 93 12.80 24.86 21.47
N SER A 94 12.55 23.95 20.53
CA SER A 94 12.99 22.57 20.57
C SER A 94 13.17 22.03 19.14
N GLU A 95 13.70 20.82 19.01
CA GLU A 95 13.76 20.12 17.72
C GLU A 95 12.38 20.02 17.04
N ARG A 96 11.31 19.94 17.85
CA ARG A 96 9.91 19.88 17.37
C ARG A 96 9.45 21.20 16.75
N SER A 97 10.10 22.30 17.04
CA SER A 97 9.84 23.60 16.39
C SER A 97 10.33 23.59 14.94
N ASP A 98 11.49 22.99 14.68
CA ASP A 98 12.01 22.80 13.31
C ASP A 98 11.15 21.78 12.54
N VAL A 99 10.64 20.73 13.21
CA VAL A 99 9.67 19.77 12.63
C VAL A 99 8.41 20.49 12.16
N PHE A 100 7.85 21.39 12.96
CA PHE A 100 6.68 22.18 12.56
C PHE A 100 7.00 23.04 11.33
N SER A 101 8.11 23.75 11.34
CA SER A 101 8.54 24.60 10.20
C SER A 101 8.72 23.77 8.93
N ALA A 102 9.32 22.59 9.03
CA ALA A 102 9.45 21.65 7.91
C ALA A 102 8.10 21.17 7.39
N GLY A 103 7.14 20.91 8.28
CA GLY A 103 5.76 20.56 7.92
C GLY A 103 5.05 21.69 7.15
N VAL A 104 5.23 22.95 7.58
CA VAL A 104 4.69 24.13 6.87
C VAL A 104 5.32 24.29 5.49
N ILE A 105 6.62 24.00 5.36
CA ILE A 105 7.30 23.98 4.05
C ILE A 105 6.72 22.88 3.16
N LEU A 106 6.44 21.69 3.68
CA LEU A 106 5.78 20.61 2.93
C LEU A 106 4.40 21.05 2.42
N PHE A 107 3.61 21.68 3.27
CA PHE A 107 2.31 22.22 2.87
C PHE A 107 2.44 23.19 1.69
N GLU A 108 3.40 24.13 1.76
CA GLU A 108 3.62 25.10 0.69
C GLU A 108 4.11 24.43 -0.61
N MET A 109 4.96 23.41 -0.51
CA MET A 109 5.38 22.62 -1.66
C MET A 109 4.21 21.90 -2.34
N LEU A 110 3.33 21.29 -1.57
CA LEU A 110 2.23 20.49 -2.08
C LEU A 110 1.09 21.33 -2.66
N LEU A 111 0.81 22.49 -2.05
CA LEU A 111 -0.35 23.30 -2.39
C LEU A 111 0.00 24.58 -3.18
N GLY A 112 1.27 24.92 -3.33
CA GLY A 112 1.72 26.12 -4.02
C GLY A 112 1.28 27.43 -3.36
N ARG A 113 0.82 27.36 -2.11
CA ARG A 113 0.32 28.52 -1.34
C ARG A 113 0.72 28.40 0.11
N ARG A 114 0.77 29.56 0.81
CA ARG A 114 1.10 29.58 2.25
C ARG A 114 0.01 28.92 3.10
N ALA A 115 0.42 28.24 4.16
CA ALA A 115 -0.49 27.64 5.14
C ALA A 115 -1.21 28.73 5.95
N PHE A 116 -0.49 29.76 6.36
CA PHE A 116 -1.04 30.87 7.14
C PHE A 116 -0.88 32.19 6.39
N VAL A 117 -1.99 32.87 6.18
CA VAL A 117 -2.08 34.16 5.47
C VAL A 117 -2.81 35.14 6.38
N GLY A 118 -2.40 36.40 6.42
CA GLY A 118 -3.06 37.45 7.18
C GLY A 118 -2.63 38.83 6.71
N ASP A 119 -3.46 39.84 7.00
CA ASP A 119 -3.24 41.25 6.58
C ASP A 119 -2.14 41.93 7.37
N SER A 120 -1.70 41.34 8.48
CA SER A 120 -0.62 41.81 9.31
C SER A 120 0.18 40.66 9.90
N LEU A 121 1.42 40.99 10.38
CA LEU A 121 2.26 39.99 11.08
C LEU A 121 1.55 39.41 12.31
N ASN A 122 0.85 40.27 13.05
CA ASN A 122 0.09 39.85 14.25
C ASN A 122 -1.06 38.91 13.87
N ALA A 123 -1.77 39.17 12.78
CA ALA A 123 -2.85 38.30 12.29
C ALA A 123 -2.31 36.91 11.87
N VAL A 124 -1.13 36.86 11.25
CA VAL A 124 -0.49 35.57 10.90
C VAL A 124 -0.08 34.82 12.17
N MET A 125 0.57 35.49 13.12
CA MET A 125 0.98 34.89 14.41
C MET A 125 -0.21 34.38 15.21
N GLN A 126 -1.31 35.11 15.24
CA GLN A 126 -2.55 34.71 15.91
C GLN A 126 -3.12 33.46 15.26
N ARG A 127 -3.18 33.39 13.92
CA ARG A 127 -3.66 32.19 13.20
C ARG A 127 -2.80 30.97 13.50
N ILE A 128 -1.48 31.08 13.50
CA ILE A 128 -0.58 29.99 13.86
C ILE A 128 -0.83 29.50 15.30
N ALA A 129 -1.09 30.41 16.23
CA ALA A 129 -1.33 30.06 17.61
C ALA A 129 -2.70 29.39 17.85
N GLU A 130 -3.72 29.77 17.08
CA GLU A 130 -5.12 29.40 17.35
C GLU A 130 -5.71 28.38 16.37
N GLN A 131 -5.17 28.25 15.14
CA GLN A 131 -5.76 27.45 14.07
C GLN A 131 -4.88 26.27 13.68
N ASP A 132 -5.49 25.13 13.46
CA ASP A 132 -4.82 23.98 12.83
C ASP A 132 -4.75 24.18 11.32
N ILE A 133 -3.74 23.57 10.69
CA ILE A 133 -3.64 23.54 9.24
C ILE A 133 -4.75 22.64 8.68
N VAL A 134 -5.46 23.15 7.67
CA VAL A 134 -6.49 22.40 6.96
C VAL A 134 -6.02 22.15 5.54
N VAL A 135 -5.98 20.87 5.16
CA VAL A 135 -5.73 20.44 3.78
C VAL A 135 -7.07 20.31 3.06
N PRO A 136 -7.30 21.03 1.95
CA PRO A 136 -8.53 20.90 1.19
C PRO A 136 -8.70 19.49 0.60
N GLU A 137 -9.91 18.98 0.57
CA GLU A 137 -10.23 17.65 0.02
C GLU A 137 -9.89 17.53 -1.48
N ASP A 138 -9.98 18.64 -2.21
CA ASP A 138 -9.70 18.75 -3.65
C ASP A 138 -8.20 18.98 -3.96
N ALA A 139 -7.34 18.98 -2.95
CA ALA A 139 -5.90 19.25 -3.11
C ALA A 139 -5.13 18.15 -3.88
N GLY A 140 -5.75 17.01 -4.16
CA GLY A 140 -5.09 15.89 -4.84
C GLY A 140 -3.96 15.23 -4.03
N ILE A 141 -3.95 15.44 -2.70
CA ILE A 141 -3.00 14.83 -1.77
C ILE A 141 -3.65 13.57 -1.18
N ASP A 142 -2.94 12.46 -1.26
CA ASP A 142 -3.45 11.22 -0.68
C ASP A 142 -3.50 11.27 0.86
N GLU A 143 -4.35 10.42 1.44
CA GLU A 143 -4.61 10.40 2.88
C GLU A 143 -3.36 10.13 3.73
N ARG A 144 -2.41 9.32 3.22
CA ARG A 144 -1.15 9.02 3.94
C ARG A 144 -0.29 10.26 4.08
N LEU A 145 -0.10 10.97 2.96
CA LEU A 145 0.69 12.21 2.96
C LEU A 145 0.00 13.32 3.75
N CYS A 146 -1.34 13.39 3.68
CA CYS A 146 -2.13 14.29 4.50
C CYS A 146 -1.93 14.02 6.01
N THR A 147 -1.97 12.75 6.43
CA THR A 147 -1.73 12.34 7.82
C THR A 147 -0.33 12.73 8.30
N ILE A 148 0.69 12.51 7.47
CA ILE A 148 2.08 12.89 7.78
C ILE A 148 2.20 14.40 7.96
N LEU A 149 1.62 15.16 7.03
CA LEU A 149 1.62 16.62 7.05
C LEU A 149 0.94 17.17 8.32
N LEU A 150 -0.27 16.70 8.63
CA LEU A 150 -1.04 17.15 9.81
C LEU A 150 -0.35 16.78 11.11
N LYS A 151 0.31 15.61 11.18
CA LYS A 151 1.11 15.22 12.34
C LYS A 151 2.32 16.14 12.52
N ALA A 152 3.05 16.47 11.45
CA ALA A 152 4.19 17.37 11.53
C ALA A 152 3.80 18.79 11.98
N THR A 153 2.61 19.24 11.59
CA THR A 153 2.10 20.59 11.85
C THR A 153 1.10 20.67 13.01
N ALA A 154 0.97 19.64 13.83
CA ALA A 154 0.12 19.66 15.01
C ALA A 154 0.51 20.82 15.94
N ARG A 155 -0.48 21.54 16.51
CA ARG A 155 -0.21 22.69 17.40
C ARG A 155 0.52 22.28 18.68
N ASP A 156 0.09 21.15 19.27
CA ASP A 156 0.77 20.57 20.43
C ASP A 156 2.08 19.88 19.98
N PRO A 157 3.25 20.32 20.45
CA PRO A 157 4.52 19.68 20.13
C PRO A 157 4.60 18.19 20.51
N ALA A 158 3.83 17.77 21.52
CA ALA A 158 3.80 16.37 21.96
C ALA A 158 3.16 15.44 20.92
N LEU A 159 2.27 15.96 20.07
CA LEU A 159 1.57 15.20 19.02
C LEU A 159 2.33 15.15 17.70
N ARG A 160 3.43 15.92 17.56
CA ARG A 160 4.28 15.93 16.36
C ARG A 160 5.24 14.74 16.31
N PHE A 161 5.96 14.62 15.21
CA PHE A 161 7.20 13.83 15.19
C PHE A 161 8.16 14.44 16.21
N GLN A 162 8.75 13.60 17.05
CA GLN A 162 9.60 14.08 18.15
C GLN A 162 10.99 14.49 17.68
N THR A 163 11.44 13.97 16.54
CA THR A 163 12.71 14.30 15.89
C THR A 163 12.53 14.49 14.38
N ALA A 164 13.46 15.23 13.76
CA ALA A 164 13.52 15.35 12.31
C ALA A 164 13.74 13.98 11.63
N SER A 165 14.48 13.06 12.27
CA SER A 165 14.67 11.70 11.78
C SER A 165 13.38 10.89 11.71
N GLN A 166 12.50 10.98 12.72
CA GLN A 166 11.18 10.32 12.68
C GLN A 166 10.29 10.86 11.56
N PHE A 167 10.36 12.16 11.30
CA PHE A 167 9.63 12.77 10.19
C PHE A 167 10.21 12.31 8.84
N ALA A 168 11.54 12.27 8.72
CA ALA A 168 12.24 11.76 7.55
C ALA A 168 11.88 10.29 7.26
N GLU A 169 11.88 9.44 8.29
CA GLU A 169 11.47 8.03 8.19
C GLU A 169 10.01 7.88 7.71
N ALA A 170 9.10 8.72 8.20
CA ALA A 170 7.71 8.71 7.73
C ALA A 170 7.60 9.08 6.24
N LEU A 171 8.45 9.98 5.76
CA LEU A 171 8.55 10.33 4.33
C LEU A 171 9.21 9.23 3.50
N ASP A 172 10.24 8.56 4.02
CA ASP A 172 10.85 7.39 3.37
C ASP A 172 9.83 6.27 3.22
N ASN A 173 9.06 5.99 4.26
CA ASN A 173 7.96 5.02 4.22
C ASN A 173 6.86 5.42 3.21
N TYR A 174 6.65 6.70 2.98
CA TYR A 174 5.74 7.17 1.94
C TYR A 174 6.32 6.98 0.53
N LEU A 175 7.62 7.26 0.33
CA LEU A 175 8.31 7.14 -0.96
C LEU A 175 8.58 5.69 -1.34
N THR A 176 8.80 4.83 -0.36
CA THR A 176 9.01 3.41 -0.61
C THR A 176 7.71 2.83 -1.15
N PRO A 177 7.69 2.25 -2.36
CA PRO A 177 6.53 1.49 -2.80
C PRO A 177 6.32 0.42 -1.73
N GLU A 178 5.17 0.45 -1.12
CA GLU A 178 4.68 -0.28 0.07
C GLU A 178 5.23 -1.71 0.34
N SER A 179 6.54 -1.92 0.27
CA SER A 179 7.19 -3.17 0.67
C SER A 179 7.39 -3.29 2.19
N ASP A 180 7.36 -2.16 2.93
CA ASP A 180 7.65 -2.12 4.36
C ASP A 180 6.62 -1.29 5.16
N LEU A 181 5.36 -1.73 5.16
CA LEU A 181 4.38 -1.26 6.14
C LEU A 181 4.45 -2.13 7.41
N ASP A 182 5.58 -2.08 8.10
CA ASP A 182 5.72 -2.67 9.43
C ASP A 182 5.44 -1.71 10.59
N SER A 183 4.73 -0.59 10.34
CA SER A 183 4.22 0.24 11.43
C SER A 183 2.81 0.72 11.10
N PRO A 184 1.77 -0.04 11.50
CA PRO A 184 0.40 0.47 11.45
C PRO A 184 0.28 1.64 12.42
N SER A 185 -0.31 2.73 11.97
CA SER A 185 -0.82 3.75 12.91
C SER A 185 -1.70 3.05 13.94
N GLY A 186 -1.55 3.34 15.22
CA GLY A 186 -2.18 2.60 16.32
C GLY A 186 -3.69 2.37 16.19
N SER A 187 -4.40 3.21 15.44
CA SER A 187 -5.83 3.05 15.14
C SER A 187 -6.12 1.95 14.09
N ARG A 188 -5.28 1.81 13.04
CA ARG A 188 -5.45 0.77 12.02
C ARG A 188 -5.11 -0.61 12.56
N GLN A 189 -4.05 -0.73 13.34
CA GLN A 189 -3.70 -1.98 14.01
C GLN A 189 -4.83 -2.41 14.96
N SER A 190 -5.42 -1.49 15.69
CA SER A 190 -6.56 -1.80 16.57
C SER A 190 -7.79 -2.26 15.79
N THR A 191 -8.05 -1.72 14.59
CA THR A 191 -9.15 -2.15 13.71
C THR A 191 -8.87 -3.54 13.14
N VAL A 192 -7.66 -3.79 12.63
CA VAL A 192 -7.24 -5.12 12.17
C VAL A 192 -7.37 -6.13 13.30
N ASP A 193 -6.85 -5.84 14.49
CA ASP A 193 -6.93 -6.73 15.66
C ASP A 193 -8.37 -6.97 16.12
N PHE A 194 -9.22 -5.97 16.00
CA PHE A 194 -10.66 -6.11 16.29
C PHE A 194 -11.35 -7.05 15.30
N LEU A 195 -11.12 -6.87 13.99
CA LEU A 195 -11.69 -7.74 12.96
C LEU A 195 -11.15 -9.17 13.08
N LEU A 196 -9.86 -9.33 13.33
CA LEU A 196 -9.26 -10.64 13.57
C LEU A 196 -9.85 -11.32 14.82
N ARG A 197 -10.11 -10.58 15.89
CA ARG A 197 -10.82 -11.12 17.07
C ARG A 197 -12.23 -11.56 16.70
N ARG A 198 -13.00 -10.76 15.95
CA ARG A 198 -14.33 -11.16 15.47
C ARG A 198 -14.27 -12.45 14.63
N MET A 199 -13.27 -12.58 13.74
CA MET A 199 -13.08 -13.79 12.94
C MET A 199 -12.74 -15.00 13.82
N ARG A 200 -11.88 -14.84 14.83
CA ARG A 200 -11.50 -15.92 15.77
C ARG A 200 -12.68 -16.46 16.58
N HIS A 201 -13.69 -15.63 16.80
CA HIS A 201 -14.93 -16.09 17.46
C HIS A 201 -15.87 -16.86 16.53
N LYS A 202 -15.63 -16.88 15.23
CA LYS A 202 -16.33 -17.78 14.29
C LYS A 202 -15.69 -19.16 14.38
N SER A 203 -16.49 -20.20 14.52
CA SER A 203 -16.06 -21.56 14.86
C SER A 203 -14.96 -22.15 13.97
N ASP A 204 -14.86 -21.69 12.74
CA ASP A 204 -14.01 -22.32 11.71
C ASP A 204 -12.71 -21.57 11.45
N PHE A 205 -12.61 -20.27 11.78
CA PHE A 205 -11.44 -19.47 11.51
C PHE A 205 -10.19 -19.95 12.26
N PRO A 206 -10.24 -20.34 13.55
CA PRO A 206 -9.08 -20.86 14.23
C PRO A 206 -8.49 -22.11 13.58
N ALA A 207 -9.32 -23.07 13.19
CA ALA A 207 -8.88 -24.30 12.53
C ALA A 207 -8.25 -24.03 11.14
N LEU A 208 -8.87 -23.15 10.34
CA LEU A 208 -8.31 -22.71 9.07
C LEU A 208 -6.97 -22.00 9.25
N SER A 209 -6.91 -21.05 10.18
CA SER A 209 -5.70 -20.27 10.48
C SER A 209 -4.54 -21.16 10.96
N GLU A 210 -4.84 -22.14 11.79
CA GLU A 210 -3.86 -23.12 12.28
C GLU A 210 -3.35 -23.99 11.15
N SER A 211 -4.22 -24.51 10.29
CA SER A 211 -3.86 -25.35 9.15
C SER A 211 -3.00 -24.62 8.14
N VAL A 212 -3.38 -23.39 7.74
CA VAL A 212 -2.61 -22.56 6.81
C VAL A 212 -1.24 -22.20 7.42
N SER A 213 -1.20 -21.81 8.69
CA SER A 213 0.04 -21.48 9.38
C SER A 213 0.95 -22.70 9.53
N ALA A 214 0.39 -23.89 9.79
CA ALA A 214 1.16 -25.13 9.89
C ALA A 214 1.84 -25.46 8.54
N ILE A 215 1.11 -25.34 7.43
CA ILE A 215 1.66 -25.57 6.08
C ILE A 215 2.76 -24.52 5.77
N ASN A 216 2.55 -23.26 6.11
CA ASN A 216 3.54 -22.21 5.86
C ASN A 216 4.79 -22.30 6.73
N LYS A 217 4.69 -22.83 7.96
CA LYS A 217 5.83 -23.01 8.86
C LYS A 217 6.76 -24.17 8.45
N ILE A 218 6.32 -25.04 7.55
CA ILE A 218 7.15 -26.14 7.02
C ILE A 218 8.13 -25.52 6.00
N ALA A 219 9.06 -24.70 6.45
CA ALA A 219 10.11 -24.15 5.60
C ALA A 219 11.45 -24.25 6.34
N ASN A 220 12.49 -24.50 5.59
CA ASN A 220 13.90 -24.24 5.86
C ASN A 220 14.88 -25.41 5.99
N SER A 221 14.48 -26.67 5.76
CA SER A 221 15.48 -27.72 5.46
C SER A 221 14.98 -28.56 4.27
N GLU A 222 15.76 -28.61 3.19
CA GLU A 222 15.27 -29.13 1.89
C GLU A 222 14.79 -30.58 1.93
N THR A 223 15.34 -31.44 2.73
CA THR A 223 14.97 -32.88 2.79
C THR A 223 13.89 -33.20 3.83
N GLU A 224 13.96 -32.60 5.01
CA GLU A 224 12.93 -32.80 6.05
C GLU A 224 11.60 -32.08 5.71
N SER A 225 11.63 -31.05 4.87
CA SER A 225 10.43 -30.28 4.52
C SER A 225 9.50 -31.01 3.58
N ILE A 226 10.01 -31.86 2.65
CA ILE A 226 9.17 -32.62 1.70
C ILE A 226 8.30 -33.62 2.46
N ASP A 227 8.90 -34.41 3.35
CA ASP A 227 8.17 -35.40 4.13
C ASP A 227 7.19 -34.77 5.12
N LYS A 228 7.57 -33.67 5.75
CA LYS A 228 6.68 -32.92 6.66
C LYS A 228 5.50 -32.31 5.91
N LEU A 229 5.73 -31.67 4.75
CA LEU A 229 4.68 -31.11 3.92
C LEU A 229 3.74 -32.20 3.41
N SER A 230 4.30 -33.27 2.84
CA SER A 230 3.52 -34.41 2.35
C SER A 230 2.67 -35.03 3.45
N ASN A 231 3.26 -35.29 4.62
CA ASN A 231 2.53 -35.84 5.77
C ASN A 231 1.45 -34.89 6.31
N THR A 232 1.68 -33.60 6.27
CA THR A 232 0.68 -32.59 6.70
C THR A 232 -0.50 -32.57 5.73
N ILE A 233 -0.24 -32.59 4.42
CA ILE A 233 -1.29 -32.64 3.38
C ILE A 233 -2.04 -33.98 3.42
N LEU A 234 -1.32 -35.10 3.56
CA LEU A 234 -1.90 -36.45 3.60
C LEU A 234 -2.80 -36.72 4.81
N LYS A 235 -2.71 -35.94 5.89
CA LYS A 235 -3.65 -36.02 7.02
C LYS A 235 -5.07 -35.60 6.65
N ASP A 236 -5.23 -34.79 5.61
CA ASP A 236 -6.52 -34.38 5.08
C ASP A 236 -6.74 -35.02 3.70
N PHE A 237 -7.64 -36.02 3.67
CA PHE A 237 -7.95 -36.77 2.43
C PHE A 237 -8.57 -35.87 1.36
N ALA A 238 -9.45 -34.93 1.76
CA ALA A 238 -10.10 -34.03 0.81
C ALA A 238 -9.08 -33.08 0.18
N LEU A 239 -8.21 -32.47 1.01
CA LEU A 239 -7.12 -31.62 0.57
C LEU A 239 -6.18 -32.37 -0.38
N THR A 240 -5.77 -33.59 -0.02
CA THR A 240 -4.90 -34.44 -0.84
C THR A 240 -5.51 -34.70 -2.23
N ASN A 241 -6.77 -35.10 -2.26
CA ASN A 241 -7.44 -35.47 -3.51
C ASN A 241 -7.61 -34.26 -4.44
N LYS A 242 -8.02 -33.11 -3.91
CA LYS A 242 -8.18 -31.89 -4.68
C LYS A 242 -6.85 -31.30 -5.13
N LEU A 243 -5.82 -31.33 -4.27
CA LEU A 243 -4.48 -30.94 -4.66
C LEU A 243 -4.00 -31.79 -5.87
N LEU A 244 -4.14 -33.13 -5.81
CA LEU A 244 -3.72 -33.99 -6.90
C LEU A 244 -4.53 -33.78 -8.18
N ARG A 245 -5.82 -33.50 -8.08
CA ARG A 245 -6.63 -33.08 -9.22
C ARG A 245 -6.14 -31.79 -9.84
N LEU A 246 -5.88 -30.77 -9.02
CA LEU A 246 -5.42 -29.46 -9.48
C LEU A 246 -4.04 -29.58 -10.16
N VAL A 247 -3.11 -30.30 -9.55
CA VAL A 247 -1.76 -30.54 -10.09
C VAL A 247 -1.80 -31.28 -11.43
N ASN A 248 -2.78 -32.18 -11.64
CA ASN A 248 -2.97 -32.88 -12.88
C ASN A 248 -3.85 -32.16 -13.90
N SER A 249 -4.42 -31.02 -13.57
CA SER A 249 -5.16 -30.16 -14.50
C SER A 249 -4.25 -29.61 -15.59
N ALA A 250 -4.83 -29.15 -16.70
CA ALA A 250 -4.08 -28.56 -17.80
C ALA A 250 -3.17 -27.39 -17.38
N TYR A 251 -3.51 -26.73 -16.26
CA TYR A 251 -2.79 -25.56 -15.73
C TYR A 251 -1.43 -25.88 -15.13
N PHE A 252 -1.33 -27.01 -14.42
CA PHE A 252 -0.13 -27.35 -13.65
C PHE A 252 0.65 -28.53 -14.25
N ARG A 253 0.12 -29.16 -15.29
CA ARG A 253 0.78 -30.30 -15.91
C ARG A 253 2.04 -29.86 -16.66
N PRO A 254 3.24 -30.34 -16.28
CA PRO A 254 4.45 -30.07 -17.05
C PRO A 254 4.36 -30.62 -18.47
N ALA A 255 4.88 -29.91 -19.45
CA ALA A 255 4.95 -30.36 -20.81
C ALA A 255 5.72 -31.72 -20.89
N GLY A 256 5.01 -32.80 -21.27
CA GLY A 256 5.59 -34.16 -21.35
C GLY A 256 5.56 -34.99 -20.05
N GLY A 257 4.92 -34.49 -18.97
CA GLY A 257 4.80 -35.20 -17.69
C GLY A 257 3.63 -36.18 -17.64
N GLY A 258 3.83 -37.36 -17.07
CA GLY A 258 2.76 -38.33 -16.74
C GLY A 258 1.91 -37.83 -15.56
N ASN A 259 0.79 -38.55 -15.29
CA ASN A 259 -0.07 -38.22 -14.14
C ASN A 259 0.72 -38.28 -12.81
N ILE A 260 0.52 -37.26 -11.99
CA ILE A 260 1.09 -37.15 -10.64
C ILE A 260 0.11 -37.81 -9.66
N SER A 261 0.52 -38.92 -9.05
CA SER A 261 -0.33 -39.76 -8.20
C SER A 261 -0.07 -39.56 -6.68
N THR A 262 1.00 -38.88 -6.31
CA THR A 262 1.37 -38.66 -4.91
C THR A 262 1.80 -37.22 -4.66
N VAL A 263 1.58 -36.75 -3.43
CA VAL A 263 2.02 -35.39 -3.00
C VAL A 263 3.55 -35.25 -3.10
N SER A 264 4.30 -36.26 -2.67
CA SER A 264 5.78 -36.24 -2.78
C SER A 264 6.22 -36.12 -4.26
N ARG A 265 5.54 -36.80 -5.19
CA ARG A 265 5.84 -36.65 -6.62
C ARG A 265 5.49 -35.26 -7.13
N ALA A 266 4.40 -34.68 -6.65
CA ALA A 266 4.05 -33.30 -6.98
C ALA A 266 5.16 -32.33 -6.54
N VAL A 267 5.70 -32.50 -5.32
CA VAL A 267 6.79 -31.66 -4.80
C VAL A 267 8.07 -31.82 -5.65
N ILE A 268 8.40 -33.03 -6.08
CA ILE A 268 9.58 -33.28 -6.93
C ILE A 268 9.43 -32.62 -8.31
N VAL A 269 8.22 -32.67 -8.89
CA VAL A 269 7.96 -32.22 -10.26
C VAL A 269 7.71 -30.70 -10.32
N LEU A 270 6.95 -30.15 -9.39
CA LEU A 270 6.53 -28.75 -9.38
C LEU A 270 7.37 -27.88 -8.44
N GLY A 271 8.11 -28.49 -7.53
CA GLY A 271 8.83 -27.80 -6.47
C GLY A 271 8.01 -27.66 -5.19
N PHE A 272 8.72 -27.49 -4.08
CA PHE A 272 8.15 -27.40 -2.73
C PHE A 272 7.23 -26.20 -2.57
N GLU A 273 7.67 -25.03 -3.00
CA GLU A 273 6.92 -23.78 -2.89
C GLU A 273 5.60 -23.82 -3.67
N ALA A 274 5.62 -24.36 -4.88
CA ALA A 274 4.42 -24.47 -5.71
C ALA A 274 3.38 -25.37 -5.05
N VAL A 275 3.76 -26.54 -4.58
CA VAL A 275 2.84 -27.50 -3.92
C VAL A 275 2.32 -26.93 -2.60
N ARG A 276 3.16 -26.26 -1.82
CA ARG A 276 2.75 -25.59 -0.60
C ARG A 276 1.67 -24.53 -0.87
N ASN A 277 1.91 -23.67 -1.84
CA ASN A 277 0.99 -22.59 -2.18
C ASN A 277 -0.33 -23.13 -2.76
N ILE A 278 -0.27 -24.19 -3.59
CA ILE A 278 -1.44 -24.88 -4.11
C ILE A 278 -2.24 -25.51 -2.96
N ALA A 279 -1.57 -26.17 -2.01
CA ALA A 279 -2.24 -26.77 -0.85
C ALA A 279 -2.99 -25.73 -0.02
N ILE A 280 -2.37 -24.58 0.25
CA ILE A 280 -3.02 -23.46 0.95
C ILE A 280 -4.21 -22.94 0.17
N THR A 281 -4.07 -22.78 -1.13
CA THR A 281 -5.14 -22.35 -2.03
C THR A 281 -6.33 -23.30 -1.93
N VAL A 282 -6.11 -24.61 -2.10
CA VAL A 282 -7.17 -25.62 -2.02
C VAL A 282 -7.83 -25.61 -0.64
N LEU A 283 -7.05 -25.53 0.42
CA LEU A 283 -7.56 -25.50 1.80
C LEU A 283 -8.47 -24.27 2.04
N LEU A 284 -8.06 -23.11 1.58
CA LEU A 284 -8.87 -21.89 1.68
C LEU A 284 -10.19 -22.05 0.94
N PHE A 285 -10.15 -22.58 -0.26
CA PHE A 285 -11.33 -22.73 -1.08
C PHE A 285 -12.31 -23.77 -0.55
N GLU A 286 -11.82 -24.89 -0.05
CA GLU A 286 -12.65 -25.88 0.62
C GLU A 286 -13.42 -25.26 1.80
N HIS A 287 -12.69 -24.49 2.60
CA HIS A 287 -13.28 -23.85 3.76
C HIS A 287 -14.35 -22.83 3.39
N LEU A 288 -14.12 -22.05 2.34
CA LEU A 288 -15.04 -21.00 1.90
C LEU A 288 -16.30 -21.54 1.19
N GLN A 289 -16.25 -22.72 0.57
CA GLN A 289 -17.40 -23.32 -0.13
C GLN A 289 -18.48 -23.89 0.79
N ASN A 290 -18.17 -24.17 2.04
CA ASN A 290 -19.03 -24.95 2.93
C ASN A 290 -20.14 -24.15 3.66
N LYS A 291 -20.40 -22.88 3.36
CA LYS A 291 -21.40 -22.06 4.06
C LYS A 291 -22.29 -21.16 3.19
N GLY A 292 -23.45 -20.85 3.73
CA GLY A 292 -24.71 -20.29 3.25
C GLY A 292 -24.79 -19.05 2.34
N ASN A 293 -23.69 -18.36 1.94
CA ASN A 293 -23.71 -17.25 0.98
C ASN A 293 -23.11 -17.68 -0.37
N ALA A 294 -23.53 -18.86 -0.85
CA ALA A 294 -22.90 -19.59 -1.92
C ALA A 294 -22.72 -18.83 -3.24
N ASN A 295 -23.67 -17.98 -3.63
CA ASN A 295 -23.61 -17.35 -4.97
C ASN A 295 -22.54 -16.25 -5.06
N GLN A 296 -22.51 -15.38 -4.07
CA GLN A 296 -21.57 -14.25 -4.06
C GLN A 296 -20.12 -14.71 -3.85
N LEU A 297 -19.92 -15.63 -2.92
CA LEU A 297 -18.61 -16.26 -2.71
C LEU A 297 -18.15 -17.01 -3.95
N LYS A 298 -19.08 -17.67 -4.67
CA LYS A 298 -18.78 -18.32 -5.94
C LYS A 298 -18.34 -17.34 -7.01
N GLU A 299 -18.99 -16.17 -7.11
CA GLU A 299 -18.60 -15.11 -8.05
C GLU A 299 -17.21 -14.55 -7.73
N ASP A 300 -16.94 -14.20 -6.46
CA ASP A 300 -15.65 -13.69 -6.02
C ASP A 300 -14.53 -14.74 -6.23
N PHE A 301 -14.86 -16.00 -6.04
CA PHE A 301 -13.97 -17.11 -6.30
C PHE A 301 -13.66 -17.29 -7.79
N LEU A 302 -14.67 -17.30 -8.65
CA LEU A 302 -14.50 -17.39 -10.10
C LEU A 302 -13.66 -16.22 -10.60
N ARG A 303 -13.86 -15.03 -10.06
CA ARG A 303 -13.09 -13.85 -10.38
C ARG A 303 -11.62 -13.99 -9.96
N ALA A 304 -11.34 -14.50 -8.75
CA ALA A 304 -9.97 -14.73 -8.29
C ALA A 304 -9.26 -15.79 -9.16
N ASN A 305 -9.94 -16.87 -9.53
CA ASN A 305 -9.40 -17.87 -10.47
C ASN A 305 -9.14 -17.28 -11.86
N LEU A 306 -10.08 -16.50 -12.39
CA LEU A 306 -9.91 -15.84 -13.69
C LEU A 306 -8.66 -14.93 -13.68
N ALA A 307 -8.45 -14.17 -12.59
CA ALA A 307 -7.25 -13.37 -12.43
C ALA A 307 -5.97 -14.23 -12.42
N GLY A 308 -5.99 -15.37 -11.74
CA GLY A 308 -4.87 -16.30 -11.73
C GLY A 308 -4.56 -16.86 -13.13
N VAL A 309 -5.58 -17.30 -13.86
CA VAL A 309 -5.44 -17.81 -15.23
C VAL A 309 -4.89 -16.74 -16.16
N LEU A 310 -5.48 -15.54 -16.14
CA LEU A 310 -5.01 -14.41 -16.94
C LEU A 310 -3.55 -14.07 -16.65
N ALA A 311 -3.17 -14.01 -15.37
CA ALA A 311 -1.79 -13.72 -15.00
C ALA A 311 -0.81 -14.79 -15.50
N LYS A 312 -1.19 -16.04 -15.43
CA LYS A 312 -0.38 -17.14 -15.96
C LYS A 312 -0.20 -17.05 -17.48
N ASP A 313 -1.29 -16.85 -18.23
CA ASP A 313 -1.28 -16.78 -19.69
C ASP A 313 -0.52 -15.54 -20.19
N ILE A 314 -0.76 -14.36 -19.58
CA ILE A 314 -0.04 -13.13 -19.89
C ILE A 314 1.43 -13.27 -19.51
N GLY A 315 1.73 -13.88 -18.38
CA GLY A 315 3.09 -14.19 -17.94
C GLY A 315 3.83 -15.09 -18.93
N ALA A 316 3.15 -16.08 -19.49
CA ALA A 316 3.70 -16.97 -20.53
C ALA A 316 4.06 -16.19 -21.80
N THR A 317 3.17 -15.30 -22.26
CA THR A 317 3.43 -14.40 -23.38
C THR A 317 4.61 -13.47 -23.10
N ALA A 318 4.73 -12.96 -21.87
CA ALA A 318 5.84 -12.12 -21.43
C ALA A 318 7.12 -12.89 -21.09
N GLN A 319 7.19 -14.21 -21.37
CA GLN A 319 8.32 -15.10 -21.11
C GLN A 319 8.78 -15.08 -19.63
N MET A 320 7.86 -14.97 -18.69
CA MET A 320 8.16 -15.09 -17.27
C MET A 320 8.49 -16.53 -16.90
N ARG A 321 9.42 -16.71 -15.95
CA ARG A 321 9.88 -18.04 -15.53
C ARG A 321 8.90 -18.75 -14.60
N ASP A 322 8.25 -17.99 -13.71
CA ASP A 322 7.44 -18.52 -12.61
C ASP A 322 5.94 -18.31 -12.85
N LEU A 323 5.39 -19.05 -13.82
CA LEU A 323 3.98 -18.91 -14.24
C LEU A 323 3.01 -19.33 -13.13
N GLU A 324 3.36 -20.37 -12.37
CA GLU A 324 2.56 -20.85 -11.24
C GLU A 324 2.49 -19.82 -10.13
N LEU A 325 3.60 -19.19 -9.84
CA LEU A 325 3.66 -18.10 -8.85
C LEU A 325 2.85 -16.90 -9.31
N SER A 326 2.85 -16.58 -10.61
CA SER A 326 2.00 -15.54 -11.20
C SER A 326 0.51 -15.82 -10.98
N PHE A 327 0.08 -17.07 -11.17
CA PHE A 327 -1.28 -17.53 -10.89
C PHE A 327 -1.63 -17.32 -9.41
N ILE A 328 -0.78 -17.81 -8.50
CA ILE A 328 -1.01 -17.79 -7.05
C ILE A 328 -1.04 -16.35 -6.52
N CYS A 329 -0.11 -15.50 -6.93
CA CYS A 329 -0.07 -14.10 -6.55
C CYS A 329 -1.34 -13.35 -6.96
N SER A 330 -1.83 -13.59 -8.18
CA SER A 330 -3.04 -12.95 -8.69
C SER A 330 -4.30 -13.44 -7.99
N LEU A 331 -4.36 -14.72 -7.67
CA LEU A 331 -5.45 -15.33 -6.93
C LEU A 331 -5.58 -14.73 -5.51
N PHE A 332 -4.47 -14.62 -4.79
CA PHE A 332 -4.46 -14.07 -3.42
C PHE A 332 -4.65 -12.55 -3.35
N HIS A 333 -4.52 -11.85 -4.46
CA HIS A 333 -4.80 -10.41 -4.52
C HIS A 333 -6.21 -10.06 -4.02
N GLY A 334 -7.19 -10.95 -4.21
CA GLY A 334 -8.57 -10.82 -3.73
C GLY A 334 -8.86 -11.42 -2.34
N LEU A 335 -7.83 -11.88 -1.60
CA LEU A 335 -8.01 -12.62 -0.34
C LEU A 335 -8.85 -11.85 0.70
N GLY A 336 -8.59 -10.58 0.89
CA GLY A 336 -9.32 -9.77 1.87
C GLY A 336 -10.81 -9.65 1.55
N ARG A 337 -11.17 -9.52 0.28
CA ARG A 337 -12.55 -9.52 -0.19
C ARG A 337 -13.24 -10.86 0.10
N LEU A 338 -12.60 -11.97 -0.28
CA LEU A 338 -13.13 -13.31 -0.05
C LEU A 338 -13.39 -13.57 1.45
N LEU A 339 -12.43 -13.21 2.29
CA LEU A 339 -12.56 -13.36 3.73
C LEU A 339 -13.62 -12.43 4.34
N SER A 340 -13.72 -11.19 3.84
CA SER A 340 -14.77 -10.27 4.24
C SER A 340 -16.15 -10.82 3.88
N GLN A 341 -16.33 -11.27 2.66
CA GLN A 341 -17.60 -11.84 2.20
C GLN A 341 -18.02 -13.07 3.01
N PHE A 342 -17.05 -13.87 3.45
CA PHE A 342 -17.30 -15.07 4.24
C PHE A 342 -17.58 -14.79 5.72
N TYR A 343 -16.75 -13.96 6.36
CA TYR A 343 -16.82 -13.71 7.81
C TYR A 343 -17.68 -12.51 8.19
N PHE A 344 -17.87 -11.56 7.26
CA PHE A 344 -18.63 -10.31 7.45
C PHE A 344 -19.61 -10.08 6.30
N PRO A 345 -20.56 -11.00 6.08
CA PRO A 345 -21.48 -10.91 4.94
C PRO A 345 -22.37 -9.66 4.98
N GLU A 346 -22.84 -9.26 6.16
CA GLU A 346 -23.70 -8.07 6.33
C GLU A 346 -22.92 -6.78 6.00
N GLU A 347 -21.69 -6.66 6.48
CA GLU A 347 -20.81 -5.54 6.18
C GLU A 347 -20.42 -5.53 4.68
N SER A 348 -20.21 -6.70 4.08
CA SER A 348 -19.95 -6.83 2.65
C SER A 348 -21.14 -6.41 1.79
N ASP A 349 -22.37 -6.70 2.22
CA ASP A 349 -23.58 -6.19 1.58
C ASP A 349 -23.71 -4.67 1.70
N GLU A 350 -23.37 -4.12 2.86
CA GLU A 350 -23.36 -2.67 3.06
C GLU A 350 -22.29 -1.98 2.19
N ILE A 351 -21.10 -2.56 2.06
CA ILE A 351 -20.06 -2.07 1.16
C ILE A 351 -20.58 -1.98 -0.27
N ARG A 352 -21.27 -3.00 -0.77
CA ARG A 352 -21.88 -2.98 -2.11
C ARG A 352 -22.93 -1.88 -2.26
N ARG A 353 -23.75 -1.64 -1.23
CA ARG A 353 -24.73 -0.54 -1.23
C ARG A 353 -24.04 0.82 -1.29
N VAL A 354 -22.98 1.02 -0.50
CA VAL A 354 -22.21 2.27 -0.49
C VAL A 354 -21.58 2.51 -1.86
N VAL A 355 -20.98 1.49 -2.48
CA VAL A 355 -20.43 1.58 -3.85
C VAL A 355 -21.50 2.00 -4.85
N ALA A 356 -22.68 1.37 -4.81
CA ALA A 356 -23.77 1.67 -5.73
C ALA A 356 -24.35 3.07 -5.52
N GLN A 357 -24.48 3.52 -4.27
CA GLN A 357 -25.07 4.82 -3.93
C GLN A 357 -24.13 5.99 -4.19
N LYS A 358 -22.84 5.83 -3.87
CA LYS A 358 -21.84 6.91 -3.93
C LYS A 358 -20.96 6.85 -5.17
N SER A 359 -21.11 5.83 -6.01
CA SER A 359 -20.25 5.57 -7.18
C SER A 359 -18.74 5.64 -6.84
N CYS A 360 -18.38 5.19 -5.63
CA CYS A 360 -17.02 5.18 -5.14
C CYS A 360 -16.34 3.82 -5.36
N ASN A 361 -15.01 3.80 -5.21
CA ASN A 361 -14.24 2.56 -5.24
C ASN A 361 -14.60 1.67 -4.04
N GLU A 362 -14.54 0.34 -4.22
CA GLU A 362 -14.79 -0.64 -3.16
C GLU A 362 -13.90 -0.48 -1.93
N ASP A 363 -12.63 -0.10 -2.09
CA ASP A 363 -11.74 0.12 -0.94
C ASP A 363 -12.15 1.32 -0.11
N VAL A 364 -12.65 2.37 -0.75
CA VAL A 364 -13.22 3.54 -0.03
C VAL A 364 -14.45 3.11 0.76
N ALA A 365 -15.34 2.33 0.14
CA ALA A 365 -16.53 1.81 0.81
C ALA A 365 -16.15 0.83 1.94
N ALA A 366 -15.18 -0.05 1.73
CA ALA A 366 -14.69 -0.97 2.75
C ALA A 366 -14.10 -0.23 3.96
N ARG A 367 -13.31 0.81 3.74
CA ARG A 367 -12.81 1.67 4.82
C ARG A 367 -13.93 2.36 5.59
N GLN A 368 -14.98 2.80 4.90
CA GLN A 368 -16.14 3.41 5.57
C GLN A 368 -16.90 2.41 6.45
N VAL A 369 -17.06 1.17 6.02
CA VAL A 369 -17.87 0.15 6.71
C VAL A 369 -17.04 -0.68 7.69
N LEU A 370 -15.85 -1.14 7.29
CA LEU A 370 -14.97 -2.01 8.09
C LEU A 370 -13.87 -1.24 8.83
N GLY A 371 -13.61 0.01 8.45
CA GLY A 371 -12.50 0.80 8.98
C GLY A 371 -11.15 0.51 8.30
N ILE A 372 -11.07 -0.48 7.42
CA ILE A 372 -9.87 -0.85 6.62
C ILE A 372 -10.29 -1.25 5.21
N SER A 373 -9.35 -1.19 4.26
CA SER A 373 -9.58 -1.71 2.90
C SER A 373 -9.51 -3.24 2.84
N PHE A 374 -10.02 -3.81 1.77
CA PHE A 374 -9.86 -5.26 1.51
C PHE A 374 -8.40 -5.66 1.37
N GLU A 375 -7.58 -4.81 0.76
CA GLU A 375 -6.13 -5.01 0.66
C GLU A 375 -5.47 -5.08 2.04
N GLU A 376 -5.71 -4.08 2.90
CA GLU A 376 -5.17 -4.03 4.27
C GLU A 376 -5.56 -5.27 5.07
N MET A 377 -6.81 -5.70 4.96
CA MET A 377 -7.31 -6.92 5.61
C MET A 377 -6.62 -8.18 5.08
N GLY A 378 -6.55 -8.34 3.76
CA GLY A 378 -5.92 -9.50 3.13
C GLY A 378 -4.43 -9.61 3.48
N VAL A 379 -3.69 -8.52 3.40
CA VAL A 379 -2.27 -8.44 3.76
C VAL A 379 -2.04 -8.76 5.24
N ALA A 380 -2.86 -8.22 6.14
CA ALA A 380 -2.73 -8.50 7.58
C ALA A 380 -2.95 -9.98 7.90
N ILE A 381 -3.95 -10.61 7.29
CA ILE A 381 -4.23 -12.03 7.47
C ILE A 381 -3.14 -12.89 6.84
N ALA A 382 -2.69 -12.57 5.64
CA ALA A 382 -1.61 -13.29 4.98
C ALA A 382 -0.30 -13.27 5.79
N ARG A 383 0.03 -12.13 6.41
CA ARG A 383 1.16 -12.02 7.35
C ARG A 383 0.98 -12.91 8.57
N GLN A 384 -0.19 -12.87 9.20
CA GLN A 384 -0.49 -13.70 10.36
C GLN A 384 -0.40 -15.20 10.03
N TRP A 385 -0.77 -15.59 8.82
CA TRP A 385 -0.67 -16.96 8.33
C TRP A 385 0.73 -17.36 7.86
N GLY A 386 1.70 -16.43 7.86
CA GLY A 386 3.09 -16.69 7.49
C GLY A 386 3.30 -16.86 5.99
N PHE A 387 2.53 -16.16 5.15
CA PHE A 387 2.77 -16.17 3.71
C PHE A 387 4.15 -15.57 3.36
N PRO A 388 4.79 -16.04 2.29
CA PRO A 388 6.03 -15.43 1.80
C PRO A 388 5.87 -13.94 1.48
N SER A 389 6.91 -13.15 1.73
CA SER A 389 6.92 -11.70 1.46
C SER A 389 6.58 -11.37 0.01
N LEU A 390 7.01 -12.21 -0.93
CA LEU A 390 6.73 -12.08 -2.35
C LEU A 390 5.22 -12.14 -2.67
N ILE A 391 4.49 -13.07 -2.07
CA ILE A 391 3.03 -13.17 -2.21
C ILE A 391 2.38 -11.94 -1.57
N ILE A 392 2.80 -11.57 -0.35
CA ILE A 392 2.25 -10.40 0.35
C ILE A 392 2.47 -9.11 -0.45
N SER A 393 3.66 -8.91 -1.03
CA SER A 393 3.95 -7.74 -1.85
C SER A 393 3.10 -7.69 -3.12
N SER A 394 2.82 -8.84 -3.73
CA SER A 394 1.97 -8.94 -4.92
C SER A 394 0.49 -8.68 -4.66
N MET A 395 0.02 -8.83 -3.42
CA MET A 395 -1.36 -8.53 -3.02
C MET A 395 -1.65 -7.02 -3.00
N ARG A 396 -0.62 -6.19 -3.05
CA ARG A 396 -0.77 -4.73 -2.94
C ARG A 396 -1.14 -4.11 -4.28
N ARG A 397 -2.10 -3.21 -4.26
CA ARG A 397 -2.51 -2.45 -5.44
C ARG A 397 -1.37 -1.57 -5.96
N LEU A 398 -1.40 -1.36 -7.25
CA LEU A 398 -0.49 -0.44 -7.91
C LEU A 398 -1.01 1.00 -7.78
N PRO A 399 -0.10 1.99 -7.66
CA PRO A 399 -0.50 3.38 -7.59
C PRO A 399 -1.25 3.80 -8.86
N PRO A 400 -2.13 4.81 -8.80
CA PRO A 400 -2.84 5.32 -9.97
C PRO A 400 -1.85 5.91 -11.00
N GLY A 401 -2.24 5.92 -12.26
CA GLY A 401 -1.42 6.42 -13.38
C GLY A 401 -0.70 5.31 -14.15
N THR A 402 0.23 5.69 -15.04
CA THR A 402 0.98 4.74 -15.88
C THR A 402 1.93 3.88 -15.04
N VAL A 403 1.86 2.58 -15.24
CA VAL A 403 2.73 1.62 -14.55
C VAL A 403 4.05 1.48 -15.33
N ARG A 404 5.14 1.88 -14.70
CA ARG A 404 6.47 1.82 -15.30
C ARG A 404 6.97 0.38 -15.42
N LYS A 405 7.88 0.16 -16.35
CA LYS A 405 8.51 -1.14 -16.54
C LYS A 405 9.23 -1.59 -15.27
N PRO A 406 8.85 -2.74 -14.68
CA PRO A 406 9.48 -3.25 -13.48
C PRO A 406 10.91 -3.69 -13.75
N THR A 407 11.81 -3.42 -12.79
CA THR A 407 13.23 -3.79 -12.89
C THR A 407 13.54 -5.08 -12.15
N GLN A 408 12.80 -5.37 -11.06
CA GLN A 408 12.99 -6.54 -10.22
C GLN A 408 11.90 -7.60 -10.48
N GLN A 409 12.20 -8.85 -10.14
CA GLN A 409 11.26 -9.97 -10.34
C GLN A 409 10.00 -9.82 -9.48
N ASP A 410 10.15 -9.36 -8.25
CA ASP A 410 9.06 -9.13 -7.31
C ASP A 410 8.08 -8.06 -7.84
N GLU A 411 8.63 -6.98 -8.40
CA GLU A 411 7.83 -5.94 -9.05
C GLU A 411 7.09 -6.47 -10.28
N ARG A 412 7.71 -7.36 -11.06
CA ARG A 412 7.06 -7.98 -12.23
C ARG A 412 5.85 -8.80 -11.83
N LEU A 413 5.94 -9.58 -10.77
CA LEU A 413 4.82 -10.36 -10.24
C LEU A 413 3.70 -9.46 -9.72
N ARG A 414 4.04 -8.41 -8.98
CA ARG A 414 3.07 -7.41 -8.50
C ARG A 414 2.37 -6.71 -9.65
N VAL A 415 3.11 -6.27 -10.67
CA VAL A 415 2.55 -5.61 -11.86
C VAL A 415 1.63 -6.56 -12.61
N LEU A 416 2.04 -7.79 -12.83
CA LEU A 416 1.24 -8.79 -13.53
C LEU A 416 -0.04 -9.15 -12.76
N SER A 417 0.08 -9.33 -11.44
CA SER A 417 -1.08 -9.58 -10.56
C SER A 417 -2.07 -8.41 -10.57
N GLY A 418 -1.56 -7.18 -10.48
CA GLY A 418 -2.38 -5.96 -10.58
C GLY A 418 -3.10 -5.86 -11.92
N PHE A 419 -2.38 -6.08 -13.02
CA PHE A 419 -2.95 -6.05 -14.36
C PHE A 419 -4.06 -7.10 -14.55
N ALA A 420 -3.81 -8.35 -14.17
CA ALA A 420 -4.79 -9.42 -14.29
C ALA A 420 -6.06 -9.15 -13.45
N ASN A 421 -5.90 -8.61 -12.23
CA ASN A 421 -7.04 -8.27 -11.38
C ASN A 421 -7.82 -7.05 -11.92
N GLU A 422 -7.15 -6.01 -12.41
CA GLU A 422 -7.82 -4.88 -13.07
C GLU A 422 -8.58 -5.32 -14.33
N LEU A 423 -8.03 -6.25 -15.14
CA LEU A 423 -8.75 -6.84 -16.27
C LEU A 423 -10.02 -7.57 -15.81
N CYS A 424 -9.94 -8.34 -14.74
CA CYS A 424 -11.11 -9.03 -14.19
C CYS A 424 -12.18 -8.05 -13.71
N GLU A 425 -11.79 -6.91 -13.14
CA GLU A 425 -12.73 -5.85 -12.77
C GLU A 425 -13.49 -5.32 -13.98
N VAL A 426 -12.76 -5.01 -15.05
CA VAL A 426 -13.36 -4.52 -16.30
C VAL A 426 -14.30 -5.57 -16.91
N ILE A 427 -13.88 -6.84 -16.94
CA ILE A 427 -14.68 -7.94 -17.52
C ILE A 427 -15.97 -8.17 -16.74
N SER A 428 -15.89 -8.08 -15.40
CA SER A 428 -17.01 -8.41 -14.52
C SER A 428 -18.05 -7.31 -14.35
N GLN A 429 -17.63 -6.03 -14.40
CA GLN A 429 -18.50 -4.89 -14.07
C GLN A 429 -18.94 -4.06 -15.27
N ALA A 430 -18.20 -4.09 -16.39
CA ALA A 430 -18.49 -3.24 -17.51
C ALA A 430 -19.62 -3.78 -18.40
N THR A 431 -20.52 -2.90 -18.84
CA THR A 431 -21.41 -3.20 -19.95
C THR A 431 -20.60 -3.50 -21.21
N PRO A 432 -21.10 -4.33 -22.15
CA PRO A 432 -20.33 -4.69 -23.36
C PRO A 432 -19.75 -3.51 -24.14
N GLU A 433 -20.47 -2.40 -24.19
CA GLU A 433 -20.04 -1.17 -24.90
C GLU A 433 -18.97 -0.39 -24.15
N ALA A 434 -19.02 -0.40 -22.81
CA ALA A 434 -18.00 0.24 -21.96
C ALA A 434 -16.74 -0.62 -21.81
N ARG A 435 -16.87 -1.94 -21.95
CA ARG A 435 -15.78 -2.91 -21.75
C ARG A 435 -14.59 -2.63 -22.65
N ASP A 436 -14.81 -2.43 -23.95
CA ASP A 436 -13.72 -2.17 -24.91
C ASP A 436 -12.97 -0.86 -24.60
N ARG A 437 -13.68 0.16 -24.14
CA ARG A 437 -13.08 1.44 -23.77
C ARG A 437 -12.24 1.29 -22.48
N GLU A 438 -12.77 0.63 -21.48
CA GLU A 438 -12.06 0.40 -20.21
C GLU A 438 -10.88 -0.57 -20.39
N LEU A 439 -11.00 -1.59 -21.23
CA LEU A 439 -9.87 -2.46 -21.60
C LEU A 439 -8.73 -1.67 -22.24
N LYS A 440 -9.07 -0.74 -23.17
CA LYS A 440 -8.05 0.13 -23.79
C LYS A 440 -7.37 1.03 -22.78
N LYS A 441 -8.10 1.56 -21.79
CA LYS A 441 -7.52 2.36 -20.71
C LYS A 441 -6.57 1.54 -19.83
N THR A 442 -7.00 0.35 -19.43
CA THR A 442 -6.17 -0.56 -18.64
C THR A 442 -4.91 -0.95 -19.43
N MET A 443 -5.04 -1.29 -20.70
CA MET A 443 -3.88 -1.57 -21.56
C MET A 443 -2.93 -0.36 -21.67
N ALA A 444 -3.46 0.84 -21.84
CA ALA A 444 -2.63 2.07 -21.91
C ALA A 444 -1.90 2.32 -20.59
N ARG A 445 -2.54 2.05 -19.44
CA ARG A 445 -1.93 2.15 -18.11
C ARG A 445 -0.71 1.24 -17.95
N PHE A 446 -0.76 0.02 -18.51
CA PHE A 446 0.28 -1.01 -18.38
C PHE A 446 1.17 -1.13 -19.62
N ALA A 447 1.05 -0.26 -20.61
CA ALA A 447 1.74 -0.37 -21.90
C ALA A 447 3.27 -0.45 -21.77
N GLU A 448 3.87 0.24 -20.80
CA GLU A 448 5.32 0.22 -20.56
C GLU A 448 5.79 -1.03 -19.81
N SER A 449 4.89 -1.68 -19.06
CA SER A 449 5.24 -2.76 -18.14
C SER A 449 4.84 -4.15 -18.62
N VAL A 450 3.78 -4.26 -19.42
CA VAL A 450 3.27 -5.53 -19.98
C VAL A 450 3.11 -5.38 -21.49
N ALA A 451 4.01 -6.01 -22.24
CA ALA A 451 4.00 -5.96 -23.71
C ALA A 451 3.03 -7.03 -24.26
N ILE A 452 1.74 -6.71 -24.34
CA ILE A 452 0.72 -7.57 -24.96
C ILE A 452 -0.12 -6.79 -25.96
N GLY A 453 -0.34 -7.36 -27.16
CA GLY A 453 -1.17 -6.75 -28.19
C GLY A 453 -2.67 -6.85 -27.87
N GLN A 454 -3.49 -5.89 -28.36
CA GLN A 454 -4.93 -5.88 -28.10
C GLN A 454 -5.64 -7.17 -28.56
N LYS A 455 -5.29 -7.69 -29.75
CA LYS A 455 -5.87 -8.94 -30.28
C LYS A 455 -5.48 -10.15 -29.44
N GLU A 456 -4.22 -10.20 -29.02
CA GLU A 456 -3.69 -11.27 -28.19
C GLU A 456 -4.35 -11.26 -26.80
N LEU A 457 -4.50 -10.09 -26.20
CA LEU A 457 -5.21 -9.94 -24.92
C LEU A 457 -6.67 -10.40 -25.03
N GLN A 458 -7.39 -10.01 -26.08
CA GLN A 458 -8.77 -10.46 -26.30
C GLN A 458 -8.88 -11.97 -26.44
N GLN A 459 -7.95 -12.62 -27.15
CA GLN A 459 -7.90 -14.08 -27.26
C GLN A 459 -7.57 -14.74 -25.93
N THR A 460 -6.65 -14.16 -25.14
CA THR A 460 -6.28 -14.66 -23.82
C THR A 460 -7.46 -14.55 -22.86
N VAL A 461 -8.16 -13.43 -22.85
CA VAL A 461 -9.37 -13.22 -22.03
C VAL A 461 -10.46 -14.23 -22.41
N GLN A 462 -10.71 -14.43 -23.70
CA GLN A 462 -11.73 -15.39 -24.16
C GLN A 462 -11.41 -16.82 -23.69
N ARG A 463 -10.17 -17.27 -23.87
CA ARG A 463 -9.72 -18.60 -23.39
C ARG A 463 -9.85 -18.74 -21.88
N ALA A 464 -9.39 -17.73 -21.12
CA ALA A 464 -9.44 -17.76 -19.68
C ALA A 464 -10.88 -17.84 -19.14
N VAL A 465 -11.83 -17.14 -19.77
CA VAL A 465 -13.25 -17.20 -19.41
C VAL A 465 -13.84 -18.58 -19.71
N GLU A 466 -13.53 -19.20 -20.86
CA GLU A 466 -13.97 -20.53 -21.21
C GLU A 466 -13.42 -21.57 -20.22
N GLU A 467 -12.15 -21.47 -19.87
CA GLU A 467 -11.50 -22.39 -18.93
C GLU A 467 -12.06 -22.29 -17.51
N VAL A 468 -12.38 -21.09 -17.04
CA VAL A 468 -12.98 -20.90 -15.71
C VAL A 468 -14.46 -21.30 -15.66
N ALA A 469 -15.15 -21.32 -16.80
CA ALA A 469 -16.53 -21.79 -16.89
C ALA A 469 -16.66 -23.31 -16.67
N ASP A 470 -15.59 -24.07 -16.89
CA ASP A 470 -15.51 -25.53 -16.68
C ASP A 470 -15.18 -25.90 -15.20
N PHE A 471 -14.95 -24.92 -14.33
CA PHE A 471 -14.72 -25.06 -12.88
C PHE A 471 -16.02 -24.89 -12.09
#